data_3381ea8368297b8beb94404a1773e1e2
#
_entry.id   3381ea8368297b8beb94404a1773e1e2
#
_cell.length_a   1.000
_cell.length_b   1.000
_cell.length_c   1.000
_cell.angle_alpha   90.00
_cell.angle_beta   90.00
_cell.angle_gamma   90.00
#
_symmetry.space_group_name_H-M   'P 1'
#
loop_
_entity.id
_entity.type
_entity.pdbx_description
1 polymer ?
#
loop_
_entity_poly.entity_id
_entity_poly.type
_entity_poly.pdbx_seq_one_letter_code
_entity_poly.pdbx_strand_id
1 'polypeptide(L)'
;DVYKRQDITNNSHWKSLSNTIKKKYGKIDVLVNSAGVRLSGNLETTSMSEWTYHFNNNVTGTFLACKYALPLLKKSKKSSIVNLASINSIRGAKNMLAYATSKSAIVSFTASLALDLSNFKIRVNAVAPGAIDTPMLASFKKDLTKKEFEKRMRDNHPIGRIGKPVEVASVIYFLASEASTFMTGLTIPVDGGRSIR
;
A
#
# COMPACT_ATOMS: atom_id res chain seq x y z
N ASP A 1 7.68 15.65 -15.29
CA ASP A 1 7.54 14.29 -14.73
C ASP A 1 8.77 13.46 -15.03
N VAL A 2 9.22 12.66 -14.04
CA VAL A 2 10.22 11.62 -14.24
C VAL A 2 9.50 10.29 -14.17
N TYR A 3 9.23 9.69 -15.32
CA TYR A 3 8.67 8.35 -15.39
C TYR A 3 9.80 7.33 -15.58
N LYS A 4 9.96 6.42 -14.62
CA LYS A 4 10.92 5.30 -14.71
C LYS A 4 10.23 4.00 -14.35
N ARG A 5 10.23 3.05 -15.28
CA ARG A 5 9.86 1.68 -14.97
C ARG A 5 10.93 1.07 -14.06
N GLN A 6 10.52 0.50 -12.93
CA GLN A 6 11.42 0.06 -11.87
C GLN A 6 10.96 -1.26 -11.30
N ASP A 7 11.91 -2.13 -11.01
CA ASP A 7 11.69 -3.27 -10.12
C ASP A 7 11.91 -2.79 -8.67
N ILE A 8 10.84 -2.75 -7.90
CA ILE A 8 10.85 -2.26 -6.52
C ILE A 8 11.62 -3.19 -5.57
N THR A 9 11.87 -4.44 -5.97
CA THR A 9 12.66 -5.39 -5.18
C THR A 9 14.17 -5.22 -5.39
N ASN A 10 14.57 -4.42 -6.39
CA ASN A 10 15.96 -4.25 -6.77
C ASN A 10 16.59 -3.03 -6.08
N ASN A 11 17.56 -3.30 -5.23
CA ASN A 11 18.29 -2.29 -4.45
C ASN A 11 19.04 -1.26 -5.33
N SER A 12 19.64 -1.70 -6.45
CA SER A 12 20.38 -0.81 -7.36
C SER A 12 19.46 0.16 -8.09
N HIS A 13 18.23 -0.26 -8.42
CA HIS A 13 17.22 0.61 -9.01
C HIS A 13 16.84 1.77 -8.08
N TRP A 14 16.63 1.47 -6.78
CA TRP A 14 16.34 2.51 -5.79
C TRP A 14 17.48 3.48 -5.60
N LYS A 15 18.74 2.98 -5.54
CA LYS A 15 19.93 3.82 -5.45
C LYS A 15 20.03 4.78 -6.63
N SER A 16 19.84 4.28 -7.84
CA SER A 16 19.85 5.07 -9.08
C SER A 16 18.75 6.12 -9.08
N LEU A 17 17.51 5.74 -8.72
CA LEU A 17 16.36 6.65 -8.68
C LEU A 17 16.57 7.75 -7.64
N SER A 18 17.01 7.40 -6.43
CA SER A 18 17.29 8.38 -5.37
C SER A 18 18.33 9.41 -5.81
N ASN A 19 19.41 8.98 -6.48
CA ASN A 19 20.43 9.87 -7.02
C ASN A 19 19.86 10.80 -8.12
N THR A 20 19.00 10.28 -8.98
CA THR A 20 18.34 11.10 -10.02
C THR A 20 17.45 12.18 -9.40
N ILE A 21 16.63 11.81 -8.40
CA ILE A 21 15.75 12.75 -7.70
C ILE A 21 16.59 13.79 -6.93
N LYS A 22 17.64 13.34 -6.25
CA LYS A 22 18.57 14.24 -5.55
C LYS A 22 19.16 15.30 -6.48
N LYS A 23 19.62 14.91 -7.67
CA LYS A 23 20.20 15.83 -8.66
C LYS A 23 19.16 16.81 -9.22
N LYS A 24 17.92 16.32 -9.48
CA LYS A 24 16.90 17.13 -10.18
C LYS A 24 16.09 18.02 -9.23
N TYR A 25 15.75 17.53 -8.02
CA TYR A 25 14.79 18.18 -7.12
C TYR A 25 15.37 18.49 -5.73
N GLY A 26 16.44 17.83 -5.33
CA GLY A 26 17.11 18.04 -4.05
C GLY A 26 16.40 17.45 -2.82
N LYS A 27 15.06 17.29 -2.88
CA LYS A 27 14.20 16.81 -1.79
C LYS A 27 13.05 15.94 -2.30
N ILE A 28 12.35 15.28 -1.38
CA ILE A 28 11.05 14.63 -1.57
C ILE A 28 10.11 15.15 -0.49
N ASP A 29 8.94 15.63 -0.86
CA ASP A 29 7.91 16.06 0.09
C ASP A 29 6.95 14.90 0.43
N VAL A 30 6.62 14.05 -0.55
CA VAL A 30 5.69 12.93 -0.39
C VAL A 30 6.23 11.66 -1.03
N LEU A 31 6.16 10.55 -0.30
CA LEU A 31 6.38 9.21 -0.82
C LEU A 31 5.09 8.39 -0.71
N VAL A 32 4.60 7.87 -1.83
CA VAL A 32 3.45 6.95 -1.86
C VAL A 32 3.91 5.57 -2.32
N ASN A 33 3.80 4.57 -1.45
CA ASN A 33 4.13 3.19 -1.72
C ASN A 33 2.87 2.42 -2.15
N SER A 34 2.57 2.43 -3.46
CA SER A 34 1.36 1.83 -4.04
C SER A 34 1.62 0.51 -4.76
N ALA A 35 2.85 0.21 -5.14
CA ALA A 35 3.19 -1.03 -5.81
C ALA A 35 2.93 -2.25 -4.90
N GLY A 36 2.44 -3.34 -5.50
CA GLY A 36 2.20 -4.56 -4.76
C GLY A 36 1.68 -5.68 -5.66
N VAL A 37 1.79 -6.89 -5.16
CA VAL A 37 1.35 -8.11 -5.85
C VAL A 37 0.36 -8.87 -4.99
N ARG A 38 -0.50 -9.68 -5.63
CA ARG A 38 -1.49 -10.51 -4.97
C ARG A 38 -1.72 -11.80 -5.75
N LEU A 39 -1.47 -12.92 -5.10
CA LEU A 39 -1.86 -14.27 -5.51
C LEU A 39 -2.79 -14.85 -4.44
N SER A 40 -3.69 -15.73 -4.85
CA SER A 40 -4.56 -16.48 -3.92
C SER A 40 -3.85 -17.75 -3.48
N GLY A 41 -4.03 -18.14 -2.23
CA GLY A 41 -3.52 -19.38 -1.67
C GLY A 41 -3.85 -19.52 -0.18
N ASN A 42 -3.96 -20.76 0.28
CA ASN A 42 -4.09 -21.14 1.68
C ASN A 42 -2.78 -21.80 2.16
N LEU A 43 -2.77 -22.39 3.35
CA LEU A 43 -1.56 -23.03 3.91
C LEU A 43 -1.07 -24.23 3.07
N GLU A 44 -1.98 -24.97 2.45
CA GLU A 44 -1.65 -26.15 1.64
C GLU A 44 -1.16 -25.78 0.24
N THR A 45 -1.73 -24.71 -0.34
CA THR A 45 -1.51 -24.36 -1.73
C THR A 45 -0.47 -23.24 -1.93
N THR A 46 -0.11 -22.50 -0.87
CA THR A 46 0.89 -21.44 -0.96
C THR A 46 2.30 -22.03 -0.94
N SER A 47 3.00 -21.97 -2.06
CA SER A 47 4.41 -22.37 -2.14
C SER A 47 5.33 -21.37 -1.44
N MET A 48 6.54 -21.80 -1.07
CA MET A 48 7.59 -20.91 -0.52
C MET A 48 7.99 -19.82 -1.52
N SER A 49 7.96 -20.11 -2.81
CA SER A 49 8.22 -19.08 -3.84
C SER A 49 7.14 -18.00 -3.89
N GLU A 50 5.85 -18.37 -3.79
CA GLU A 50 4.75 -17.41 -3.73
C GLU A 50 4.74 -16.60 -2.42
N TRP A 51 5.06 -17.25 -1.30
CA TRP A 51 5.26 -16.57 -0.02
C TRP A 51 6.36 -15.51 -0.13
N THR A 52 7.54 -15.91 -0.59
CA THR A 52 8.69 -15.00 -0.78
C THR A 52 8.39 -13.90 -1.80
N TYR A 53 7.67 -14.22 -2.87
CA TYR A 53 7.26 -13.24 -3.88
C TYR A 53 6.38 -12.13 -3.27
N HIS A 54 5.43 -12.48 -2.40
CA HIS A 54 4.61 -11.47 -1.71
C HIS A 54 5.44 -10.60 -0.76
N PHE A 55 6.31 -11.21 0.03
CA PHE A 55 7.14 -10.46 0.98
C PHE A 55 8.15 -9.57 0.28
N ASN A 56 8.81 -10.07 -0.76
CA ASN A 56 9.78 -9.26 -1.53
C ASN A 56 9.11 -8.04 -2.17
N ASN A 57 7.94 -8.20 -2.79
CA ASN A 57 7.27 -7.09 -3.44
C ASN A 57 6.57 -6.18 -2.44
N ASN A 58 5.70 -6.73 -1.58
CA ASN A 58 4.83 -5.89 -0.75
C ASN A 58 5.57 -5.28 0.45
N VAL A 59 6.55 -6.00 1.03
CA VAL A 59 7.23 -5.58 2.26
C VAL A 59 8.63 -5.03 1.96
N THR A 60 9.51 -5.85 1.38
CA THR A 60 10.89 -5.44 1.09
C THR A 60 10.93 -4.26 0.12
N GLY A 61 10.09 -4.27 -0.93
CA GLY A 61 10.00 -3.15 -1.86
C GLY A 61 9.59 -1.84 -1.18
N THR A 62 8.60 -1.88 -0.28
CA THR A 62 8.18 -0.72 0.52
C THR A 62 9.29 -0.24 1.46
N PHE A 63 9.98 -1.16 2.13
CA PHE A 63 11.14 -0.84 2.97
C PHE A 63 12.24 -0.15 2.18
N LEU A 64 12.61 -0.68 1.02
CA LEU A 64 13.65 -0.10 0.16
C LEU A 64 13.28 1.30 -0.32
N ALA A 65 12.02 1.50 -0.74
CA ALA A 65 11.51 2.82 -1.11
C ALA A 65 11.69 3.83 0.02
N CYS A 66 11.26 3.49 1.23
CA CYS A 66 11.41 4.35 2.40
C CYS A 66 12.89 4.60 2.73
N LYS A 67 13.74 3.56 2.72
CA LYS A 67 15.17 3.64 3.02
C LYS A 67 15.90 4.61 2.07
N TYR A 68 15.65 4.48 0.77
CA TYR A 68 16.33 5.31 -0.23
C TYR A 68 15.74 6.72 -0.38
N ALA A 69 14.45 6.90 -0.04
CA ALA A 69 13.82 8.23 -0.01
C ALA A 69 14.18 9.04 1.27
N LEU A 70 14.49 8.37 2.38
CA LEU A 70 14.66 9.00 3.69
C LEU A 70 15.62 10.20 3.69
N PRO A 71 16.83 10.16 3.08
CA PRO A 71 17.73 11.31 3.07
C PRO A 71 17.13 12.53 2.36
N LEU A 72 16.21 12.33 1.43
CA LEU A 72 15.53 13.38 0.66
C LEU A 72 14.27 13.86 1.37
N LEU A 73 13.54 12.97 2.03
CA LEU A 73 12.40 13.31 2.89
C LEU A 73 12.86 14.21 4.07
N LYS A 74 13.99 13.92 4.69
CA LYS A 74 14.57 14.75 5.77
C LYS A 74 14.91 16.19 5.34
N LYS A 75 15.02 16.47 4.06
CA LYS A 75 15.28 17.82 3.53
C LYS A 75 14.01 18.66 3.33
N SER A 76 12.85 18.04 3.36
CA SER A 76 11.57 18.74 3.30
C SER A 76 11.09 19.10 4.71
N LYS A 77 10.42 20.25 4.84
CA LYS A 77 9.79 20.67 6.11
C LYS A 77 8.41 20.04 6.36
N LYS A 78 7.84 19.38 5.35
CA LYS A 78 6.44 18.90 5.32
C LYS A 78 6.33 17.51 4.72
N SER A 79 7.18 16.59 5.18
CA SER A 79 7.26 15.26 4.59
C SER A 79 6.16 14.33 5.06
N SER A 80 5.61 13.54 4.14
CA SER A 80 4.64 12.48 4.42
C SER A 80 4.97 11.21 3.63
N ILE A 81 4.81 10.07 4.28
CA ILE A 81 4.85 8.74 3.66
C ILE A 81 3.46 8.14 3.76
N VAL A 82 2.93 7.63 2.64
CA VAL A 82 1.65 6.93 2.60
C VAL A 82 1.85 5.54 2.01
N ASN A 83 1.61 4.52 2.82
CA ASN A 83 1.75 3.12 2.43
C ASN A 83 0.39 2.51 2.03
N LEU A 84 0.35 1.63 1.03
CA LEU A 84 -0.84 0.85 0.70
C LEU A 84 -0.82 -0.51 1.41
N ALA A 85 -1.62 -0.61 2.48
CA ALA A 85 -2.00 -1.85 3.14
C ALA A 85 -3.14 -2.55 2.35
N SER A 86 -4.08 -3.14 3.04
CA SER A 86 -5.30 -3.75 2.50
C SER A 86 -6.31 -3.93 3.62
N ILE A 87 -7.59 -4.01 3.31
CA ILE A 87 -8.60 -4.47 4.27
C ILE A 87 -8.26 -5.87 4.81
N ASN A 88 -7.58 -6.70 4.02
CA ASN A 88 -7.12 -8.02 4.45
C ASN A 88 -5.95 -7.97 5.45
N SER A 89 -5.38 -6.82 5.72
CA SER A 89 -4.42 -6.60 6.81
C SER A 89 -5.08 -6.32 8.15
N ILE A 90 -6.37 -5.98 8.15
CA ILE A 90 -7.17 -5.64 9.34
C ILE A 90 -8.08 -6.80 9.72
N ARG A 91 -8.59 -7.53 8.72
CA ARG A 91 -9.43 -8.72 8.89
C ARG A 91 -8.91 -9.89 8.08
N GLY A 92 -9.09 -11.10 8.59
CA GLY A 92 -8.73 -12.33 7.87
C GLY A 92 -9.47 -12.48 6.55
N ALA A 93 -8.83 -13.14 5.59
CA ALA A 93 -9.41 -13.45 4.29
C ALA A 93 -9.05 -14.87 3.87
N LYS A 94 -10.08 -15.68 3.58
CA LYS A 94 -9.89 -17.06 3.11
C LYS A 94 -9.12 -17.06 1.78
N ASN A 95 -8.18 -18.00 1.62
CA ASN A 95 -7.33 -18.16 0.44
C ASN A 95 -6.48 -16.92 0.09
N MET A 96 -6.02 -16.18 1.10
CA MET A 96 -5.19 -14.98 0.98
C MET A 96 -4.01 -14.96 1.94
N LEU A 97 -3.52 -16.15 2.34
CA LEU A 97 -2.57 -16.28 3.45
C LEU A 97 -1.34 -15.38 3.28
N ALA A 98 -0.54 -15.59 2.24
CA ALA A 98 0.69 -14.83 2.03
C ALA A 98 0.43 -13.34 1.76
N TYR A 99 -0.62 -13.03 0.98
CA TYR A 99 -1.00 -11.65 0.69
C TYR A 99 -1.42 -10.90 1.95
N ALA A 100 -2.38 -11.46 2.71
CA ALA A 100 -2.88 -10.82 3.93
C ALA A 100 -1.75 -10.61 4.95
N THR A 101 -0.90 -11.61 5.15
CA THR A 101 0.26 -11.52 6.06
C THR A 101 1.23 -10.43 5.61
N SER A 102 1.57 -10.37 4.31
CA SER A 102 2.44 -9.31 3.80
C SER A 102 1.84 -7.90 3.97
N LYS A 103 0.52 -7.76 3.81
CA LYS A 103 -0.17 -6.47 4.01
C LYS A 103 -0.34 -6.11 5.50
N SER A 104 -0.46 -7.10 6.39
CA SER A 104 -0.41 -6.87 7.85
C SER A 104 0.98 -6.41 8.30
N ALA A 105 2.05 -6.93 7.69
CA ALA A 105 3.40 -6.43 7.92
C ALA A 105 3.54 -4.93 7.57
N ILE A 106 2.85 -4.43 6.52
CA ILE A 106 2.83 -3.00 6.19
C ILE A 106 2.15 -2.16 7.27
N VAL A 107 1.12 -2.68 7.94
CA VAL A 107 0.46 -1.98 9.07
C VAL A 107 1.45 -1.76 10.21
N SER A 108 2.10 -2.84 10.66
CA SER A 108 3.11 -2.77 11.72
C SER A 108 4.33 -1.92 11.31
N PHE A 109 4.81 -2.10 10.08
CA PHE A 109 5.89 -1.27 9.51
C PHE A 109 5.55 0.21 9.53
N THR A 110 4.31 0.59 9.18
CA THR A 110 3.84 1.98 9.16
C THR A 110 3.88 2.59 10.57
N ALA A 111 3.35 1.88 11.56
CA ALA A 111 3.33 2.35 12.94
C ALA A 111 4.75 2.51 13.52
N SER A 112 5.61 1.51 13.33
CA SER A 112 6.99 1.56 13.81
C SER A 112 7.79 2.67 13.12
N LEU A 113 7.66 2.80 11.79
CA LEU A 113 8.35 3.84 11.03
C LEU A 113 7.89 5.25 11.42
N ALA A 114 6.61 5.42 11.78
CA ALA A 114 6.07 6.70 12.28
C ALA A 114 6.77 7.14 13.57
N LEU A 115 7.03 6.21 14.49
CA LEU A 115 7.78 6.47 15.73
C LEU A 115 9.24 6.83 15.42
N ASP A 116 9.92 6.03 14.59
CA ASP A 116 11.32 6.26 14.22
C ASP A 116 11.55 7.61 13.53
N LEU A 117 10.56 8.09 12.77
CA LEU A 117 10.68 9.31 11.99
C LEU A 117 10.05 10.54 12.64
N SER A 118 9.47 10.41 13.82
CA SER A 118 8.80 11.50 14.56
C SER A 118 9.72 12.70 14.82
N ASN A 119 10.97 12.45 15.23
CA ASN A 119 11.98 13.48 15.49
C ASN A 119 12.35 14.29 14.23
N PHE A 120 12.09 13.74 13.03
CA PHE A 120 12.31 14.43 11.76
C PHE A 120 11.04 15.12 11.25
N LYS A 121 9.95 15.08 12.02
CA LYS A 121 8.62 15.61 11.64
C LYS A 121 8.09 15.02 10.33
N ILE A 122 8.43 13.77 10.03
CA ILE A 122 7.94 13.01 8.88
C ILE A 122 6.75 12.19 9.35
N ARG A 123 5.58 12.42 8.77
CA ARG A 123 4.38 11.63 9.08
C ARG A 123 4.37 10.35 8.23
N VAL A 124 3.93 9.25 8.81
CA VAL A 124 3.82 7.96 8.12
C VAL A 124 2.46 7.36 8.42
N ASN A 125 1.65 7.16 7.39
CA ASN A 125 0.33 6.55 7.52
C ASN A 125 0.13 5.47 6.44
N ALA A 126 -0.87 4.64 6.61
CA ALA A 126 -1.30 3.66 5.63
C ALA A 126 -2.77 3.83 5.26
N VAL A 127 -3.11 3.42 4.05
CA VAL A 127 -4.49 3.26 3.58
C VAL A 127 -4.76 1.77 3.40
N ALA A 128 -5.91 1.29 3.85
CA ALA A 128 -6.34 -0.10 3.74
C ALA A 128 -7.59 -0.20 2.82
N PRO A 129 -7.40 -0.30 1.49
CA PRO A 129 -8.53 -0.37 0.57
C PRO A 129 -9.31 -1.68 0.67
N GLY A 130 -10.63 -1.62 0.45
CA GLY A 130 -11.48 -2.77 0.17
C GLY A 130 -11.28 -3.30 -1.25
N ALA A 131 -12.35 -3.80 -1.87
CA ALA A 131 -12.31 -4.14 -3.30
C ALA A 131 -12.42 -2.85 -4.14
N ILE A 132 -11.38 -2.58 -4.92
CA ILE A 132 -11.26 -1.39 -5.78
C ILE A 132 -11.20 -1.84 -7.24
N ASP A 133 -11.89 -1.15 -8.12
CA ASP A 133 -11.93 -1.46 -9.57
C ASP A 133 -10.57 -1.19 -10.22
N THR A 134 -9.75 -2.21 -10.27
CA THR A 134 -8.37 -2.19 -10.76
C THR A 134 -8.06 -3.49 -11.50
N PRO A 135 -6.97 -3.54 -12.31
CA PRO A 135 -6.51 -4.78 -12.92
C PRO A 135 -6.25 -5.91 -11.90
N MET A 136 -5.79 -5.59 -10.70
CA MET A 136 -5.61 -6.57 -9.62
C MET A 136 -6.92 -7.25 -9.22
N LEU A 137 -8.04 -6.52 -9.21
CA LEU A 137 -9.36 -7.09 -8.93
C LEU A 137 -9.89 -7.91 -10.12
N ALA A 138 -9.53 -7.55 -11.34
CA ALA A 138 -9.97 -8.25 -12.54
C ALA A 138 -9.54 -9.73 -12.57
N SER A 139 -8.41 -10.06 -11.93
CA SER A 139 -7.95 -11.46 -11.82
C SER A 139 -8.95 -12.37 -11.07
N PHE A 140 -9.81 -11.81 -10.22
CA PHE A 140 -10.86 -12.56 -9.50
C PHE A 140 -12.12 -12.81 -10.32
N LYS A 141 -12.30 -12.09 -11.42
CA LYS A 141 -13.47 -12.24 -12.27
C LYS A 141 -13.40 -13.54 -13.08
N LYS A 142 -12.20 -14.14 -13.23
CA LYS A 142 -12.01 -15.29 -14.14
C LYS A 142 -12.88 -16.51 -13.81
N ASP A 143 -13.17 -16.72 -12.52
CA ASP A 143 -13.88 -17.91 -12.03
C ASP A 143 -15.36 -17.64 -11.68
N LEU A 144 -15.87 -16.45 -11.98
CA LEU A 144 -17.22 -16.01 -11.63
C LEU A 144 -17.91 -15.38 -12.82
N THR A 145 -19.21 -15.64 -12.98
CA THR A 145 -20.05 -14.85 -13.90
C THR A 145 -20.11 -13.39 -13.41
N LYS A 146 -20.39 -12.47 -14.33
CA LYS A 146 -20.53 -11.05 -13.98
C LYS A 146 -21.53 -10.83 -12.83
N LYS A 147 -22.68 -11.53 -12.87
CA LYS A 147 -23.75 -11.43 -11.86
C LYS A 147 -23.29 -11.95 -10.49
N GLU A 148 -22.59 -13.07 -10.44
CA GLU A 148 -22.03 -13.62 -9.19
C GLU A 148 -20.96 -12.70 -8.57
N PHE A 149 -20.08 -12.18 -9.43
CA PHE A 149 -19.06 -11.22 -8.99
C PHE A 149 -19.70 -9.96 -8.40
N GLU A 150 -20.65 -9.34 -9.12
CA GLU A 150 -21.33 -8.13 -8.65
C GLU A 150 -22.11 -8.39 -7.35
N LYS A 151 -22.82 -9.52 -7.26
CA LYS A 151 -23.50 -9.93 -6.02
C LYS A 151 -22.52 -10.06 -4.88
N ARG A 152 -21.44 -10.82 -5.06
CA ARG A 152 -20.39 -11.03 -4.05
C ARG A 152 -19.76 -9.71 -3.59
N MET A 153 -19.55 -8.77 -4.51
CA MET A 153 -18.97 -7.48 -4.18
C MET A 153 -19.94 -6.60 -3.38
N ARG A 154 -21.23 -6.57 -3.75
CA ARG A 154 -22.26 -5.88 -2.97
C ARG A 154 -22.42 -6.50 -1.58
N ASP A 155 -22.52 -7.82 -1.51
CA ASP A 155 -22.70 -8.53 -0.25
C ASP A 155 -21.52 -8.32 0.72
N ASN A 156 -20.32 -8.09 0.21
CA ASN A 156 -19.11 -7.87 1.01
C ASN A 156 -18.89 -6.41 1.44
N HIS A 157 -19.60 -5.45 0.83
CA HIS A 157 -19.44 -4.02 1.12
C HIS A 157 -20.79 -3.41 1.49
N PRO A 158 -21.00 -3.01 2.76
CA PRO A 158 -22.25 -2.38 3.19
C PRO A 158 -22.74 -1.23 2.31
N ILE A 159 -21.80 -0.46 1.71
CA ILE A 159 -22.14 0.60 0.75
C ILE A 159 -22.73 0.08 -0.58
N GLY A 160 -22.76 -1.23 -0.81
CA GLY A 160 -23.41 -1.88 -1.94
C GLY A 160 -22.64 -1.89 -3.26
N ARG A 161 -21.36 -1.50 -3.29
CA ARG A 161 -20.52 -1.47 -4.49
C ARG A 161 -19.03 -1.62 -4.17
N ILE A 162 -18.22 -1.86 -5.21
CA ILE A 162 -16.76 -1.72 -5.13
C ILE A 162 -16.37 -0.23 -5.18
N GLY A 163 -15.19 0.07 -4.65
CA GLY A 163 -14.61 1.41 -4.70
C GLY A 163 -13.97 1.71 -6.07
N LYS A 164 -13.79 3.00 -6.35
CA LYS A 164 -13.03 3.49 -7.49
C LYS A 164 -11.62 3.89 -7.06
N PRO A 165 -10.60 3.79 -7.95
CA PRO A 165 -9.23 4.22 -7.62
C PRO A 165 -9.14 5.65 -7.07
N VAL A 166 -9.94 6.58 -7.60
CA VAL A 166 -9.98 7.97 -7.16
C VAL A 166 -10.41 8.12 -5.70
N GLU A 167 -11.27 7.23 -5.18
CA GLU A 167 -11.72 7.28 -3.79
C GLU A 167 -10.57 6.95 -2.82
N VAL A 168 -9.71 6.01 -3.20
CA VAL A 168 -8.46 5.72 -2.46
C VAL A 168 -7.46 6.85 -2.62
N ALA A 169 -7.28 7.37 -3.83
CA ALA A 169 -6.36 8.47 -4.12
C ALA A 169 -6.70 9.74 -3.34
N SER A 170 -7.99 10.04 -3.12
CA SER A 170 -8.44 11.18 -2.31
C SER A 170 -7.98 11.07 -0.86
N VAL A 171 -8.04 9.87 -0.26
CA VAL A 171 -7.54 9.66 1.11
C VAL A 171 -6.01 9.73 1.15
N ILE A 172 -5.33 9.19 0.15
CA ILE A 172 -3.86 9.32 0.03
C ILE A 172 -3.47 10.79 -0.07
N TYR A 173 -4.16 11.57 -0.89
CA TYR A 173 -3.92 13.01 -1.03
C TYR A 173 -4.14 13.76 0.29
N PHE A 174 -5.22 13.46 1.01
CA PHE A 174 -5.48 14.01 2.34
C PHE A 174 -4.34 13.70 3.31
N LEU A 175 -3.88 12.44 3.38
CA LEU A 175 -2.77 12.04 4.25
C LEU A 175 -1.43 12.62 3.83
N ALA A 176 -1.23 12.90 2.55
CA ALA A 176 -0.04 13.55 2.02
C ALA A 176 -0.02 15.07 2.30
N SER A 177 -1.18 15.69 2.45
CA SER A 177 -1.35 17.14 2.58
C SER A 177 -1.21 17.65 4.02
N GLU A 178 -1.22 18.98 4.17
CA GLU A 178 -1.22 19.64 5.47
C GLU A 178 -2.54 19.52 6.23
N ALA A 179 -3.61 19.05 5.57
CA ALA A 179 -4.90 18.81 6.24
C ALA A 179 -4.84 17.66 7.28
N SER A 180 -3.75 16.88 7.29
CA SER A 180 -3.54 15.74 8.19
C SER A 180 -2.30 15.86 9.08
N THR A 181 -1.92 17.09 9.47
CA THR A 181 -0.66 17.35 10.21
C THR A 181 -0.59 16.68 11.59
N PHE A 182 -1.72 16.35 12.20
CA PHE A 182 -1.78 15.64 13.49
C PHE A 182 -2.05 14.14 13.36
N MET A 183 -1.81 13.58 12.17
CA MET A 183 -2.06 12.16 11.87
C MET A 183 -0.76 11.47 11.48
N THR A 184 -0.32 10.50 12.29
CA THR A 184 0.83 9.63 12.01
C THR A 184 0.65 8.26 12.66
N GLY A 185 1.22 7.21 12.09
CA GLY A 185 1.14 5.82 12.57
C GLY A 185 -0.19 5.13 12.30
N LEU A 186 -1.12 5.74 11.58
CA LEU A 186 -2.48 5.25 11.38
C LEU A 186 -2.59 4.36 10.14
N THR A 187 -3.54 3.42 10.20
CA THR A 187 -4.03 2.67 9.03
C THR A 187 -5.51 2.97 8.84
N ILE A 188 -5.85 3.62 7.73
CA ILE A 188 -7.20 4.13 7.44
C ILE A 188 -7.91 3.21 6.45
N PRO A 189 -9.01 2.53 6.84
CA PRO A 189 -9.83 1.75 5.92
C PRO A 189 -10.51 2.65 4.88
N VAL A 190 -10.47 2.24 3.60
CA VAL A 190 -11.24 2.84 2.50
C VAL A 190 -11.94 1.68 1.78
N ASP A 191 -13.00 1.16 2.39
CA ASP A 191 -13.46 -0.20 2.14
C ASP A 191 -14.99 -0.35 2.03
N GLY A 192 -15.73 0.75 2.03
CA GLY A 192 -17.19 0.73 1.95
C GLY A 192 -17.86 -0.01 3.12
N GLY A 193 -17.23 0.02 4.29
CA GLY A 193 -17.74 -0.60 5.52
C GLY A 193 -17.41 -2.10 5.63
N ARG A 194 -16.55 -2.65 4.77
CA ARG A 194 -16.22 -4.08 4.80
C ARG A 194 -15.50 -4.52 6.08
N SER A 195 -14.77 -3.63 6.74
CA SER A 195 -14.04 -3.92 7.99
C SER A 195 -14.94 -4.12 9.21
N ILE A 196 -16.12 -3.53 9.21
CA ILE A 196 -17.05 -3.56 10.34
C ILE A 196 -18.18 -4.59 10.20
N ARG A 197 -18.08 -5.47 9.20
CA ARG A 197 -19.05 -6.51 8.90
C ARG A 197 -18.55 -7.91 9.27
#